data_ea1c24cd7288de1cba76b5bee6fd7a38
#
_entry.id   ea1c24cd7288de1cba76b5bee6fd7a38
#
_cell.length_a   1.000
_cell.length_b   1.000
_cell.length_c   1.000
_cell.angle_alpha   90.00
_cell.angle_beta   90.00
_cell.angle_gamma   90.00
#
_symmetry.space_group_name_H-M   'P 1'
#
loop_
_entity.id
_entity.type
_entity.pdbx_description
1 polymer ?
#
loop_
_entity_poly.entity_id
_entity_poly.type
_entity_poly.pdbx_seq_one_letter_code
_entity_poly.pdbx_strand_id
1 'polypeptide(L)'
;MLSAIIDYKERLLAAKRFVIVACGTSWHAALIGKHLIESFCRIPVEVEYASEFRYRDPVIHEDDVVIAISQSGETADTLAAIELAKEKGAFIYGICNAVGSSIPRITDTGSYIHVGPEIGVASTKAFTGQVTVLTMLALTLAKEKGSMTDEKYLEVIRELTAVSYTHLRAHETSQDL
;
A
#
# COMPACT_ATOMS: atom_id res chain seq x y z
N MET A 1 -4.99 6.12 10.41
CA MET A 1 -4.51 5.63 9.11
C MET A 1 -3.10 6.14 8.79
N LEU A 2 -2.82 7.44 8.91
CA LEU A 2 -1.50 8.01 8.60
C LEU A 2 -0.49 7.96 9.75
N SER A 3 -0.90 7.62 10.98
CA SER A 3 -0.01 7.55 12.15
C SER A 3 1.19 6.65 11.89
N ALA A 4 0.97 5.45 11.37
CA ALA A 4 2.04 4.51 11.06
C ALA A 4 3.09 5.07 10.07
N ILE A 5 2.66 5.89 9.09
CA ILE A 5 3.59 6.55 8.16
C ILE A 5 4.40 7.63 8.89
N ILE A 6 3.76 8.39 9.77
CA ILE A 6 4.40 9.47 10.52
C ILE A 6 5.38 8.91 11.55
N ASP A 7 4.96 7.87 12.28
CA ASP A 7 5.76 7.26 13.35
C ASP A 7 7.04 6.59 12.81
N TYR A 8 6.99 6.08 11.58
CA TYR A 8 8.11 5.40 10.94
C TYR A 8 8.69 6.15 9.73
N LYS A 9 8.38 7.46 9.60
CA LYS A 9 8.76 8.26 8.44
C LYS A 9 10.27 8.25 8.16
N GLU A 10 11.09 8.32 9.18
CA GLU A 10 12.55 8.31 9.02
C GLU A 10 13.03 7.03 8.34
N ARG A 11 12.50 5.87 8.75
CA ARG A 11 12.83 4.58 8.16
C ARG A 11 12.31 4.48 6.72
N LEU A 12 11.11 4.97 6.45
CA LEU A 12 10.50 4.96 5.12
C LEU A 12 11.24 5.92 4.16
N LEU A 13 11.65 7.08 4.64
CA LEU A 13 12.39 8.06 3.83
C LEU A 13 13.85 7.67 3.58
N ALA A 14 14.45 6.92 4.50
CA ALA A 14 15.80 6.38 4.35
C ALA A 14 15.89 5.18 3.39
N ALA A 15 14.74 4.62 2.99
CA ALA A 15 14.71 3.48 2.09
C ALA A 15 15.34 3.85 0.73
N LYS A 16 16.25 3.01 0.26
CA LYS A 16 16.84 3.13 -1.07
C LYS A 16 15.91 2.57 -2.15
N ARG A 17 15.08 1.60 -1.78
CA ARG A 17 14.13 0.95 -2.67
C ARG A 17 12.91 0.47 -1.87
N PHE A 18 11.75 0.50 -2.49
CA PHE A 18 10.58 -0.23 -2.02
C PHE A 18 10.39 -1.48 -2.87
N VAL A 19 10.02 -2.59 -2.23
CA VAL A 19 9.59 -3.82 -2.89
C VAL A 19 8.16 -4.09 -2.46
N ILE A 20 7.21 -4.09 -3.39
CA ILE A 20 5.81 -4.35 -3.08
C ILE A 20 5.50 -5.80 -3.44
N VAL A 21 5.06 -6.59 -2.45
CA VAL A 21 4.69 -7.99 -2.63
C VAL A 21 3.19 -8.18 -2.44
N ALA A 22 2.52 -8.80 -3.39
CA ALA A 22 1.08 -9.02 -3.37
C ALA A 22 0.65 -10.13 -4.32
N CYS A 23 -0.62 -10.55 -4.23
CA CYS A 23 -1.28 -11.49 -5.14
C CYS A 23 -2.55 -10.86 -5.72
N GLY A 24 -2.98 -11.33 -6.88
CA GLY A 24 -4.26 -10.99 -7.50
C GLY A 24 -4.46 -9.49 -7.72
N THR A 25 -5.64 -8.96 -7.35
CA THR A 25 -5.97 -7.54 -7.54
C THR A 25 -5.09 -6.62 -6.71
N SER A 26 -4.58 -7.08 -5.56
CA SER A 26 -3.62 -6.33 -4.74
C SER A 26 -2.30 -6.08 -5.46
N TRP A 27 -1.86 -7.02 -6.31
CA TRP A 27 -0.69 -6.82 -7.16
C TRP A 27 -0.93 -5.72 -8.22
N HIS A 28 -2.14 -5.65 -8.78
CA HIS A 28 -2.49 -4.56 -9.70
C HIS A 28 -2.55 -3.20 -8.99
N ALA A 29 -3.03 -3.14 -7.74
CA ALA A 29 -2.96 -1.94 -6.92
C ALA A 29 -1.50 -1.53 -6.65
N ALA A 30 -0.62 -2.51 -6.42
CA ALA A 30 0.82 -2.28 -6.24
C ALA A 30 1.48 -1.63 -7.47
N LEU A 31 1.08 -1.99 -8.69
CA LEU A 31 1.58 -1.34 -9.92
C LEU A 31 1.24 0.15 -9.96
N ILE A 32 0.02 0.52 -9.55
CA ILE A 32 -0.38 1.93 -9.43
C ILE A 32 0.46 2.61 -8.35
N GLY A 33 0.60 1.97 -7.18
CA GLY A 33 1.43 2.45 -6.08
C GLY A 33 2.88 2.70 -6.49
N LYS A 34 3.45 1.82 -7.31
CA LYS A 34 4.79 2.00 -7.89
C LYS A 34 4.88 3.34 -8.62
N HIS A 35 3.97 3.59 -9.57
CA HIS A 35 4.00 4.84 -10.34
C HIS A 35 3.86 6.08 -9.46
N LEU A 36 3.01 6.04 -8.44
CA LEU A 36 2.80 7.14 -7.51
C LEU A 36 4.05 7.41 -6.67
N ILE A 37 4.65 6.38 -6.07
CA ILE A 37 5.84 6.52 -5.23
C ILE A 37 7.04 6.99 -6.08
N GLU A 38 7.28 6.38 -7.23
CA GLU A 38 8.38 6.79 -8.11
C GLU A 38 8.20 8.23 -8.61
N SER A 39 6.97 8.62 -8.97
CA SER A 39 6.68 9.98 -9.48
C SER A 39 6.82 11.04 -8.39
N PHE A 40 6.28 10.79 -7.21
CA PHE A 40 6.20 11.80 -6.15
C PHE A 40 7.40 11.78 -5.20
N CYS A 41 7.85 10.57 -4.81
CA CYS A 41 8.91 10.41 -3.82
C CYS A 41 10.30 10.24 -4.44
N ARG A 42 10.38 9.90 -5.74
CA ARG A 42 11.65 9.58 -6.43
C ARG A 42 12.46 8.49 -5.71
N ILE A 43 11.73 7.47 -5.23
CA ILE A 43 12.29 6.25 -4.64
C ILE A 43 11.97 5.10 -5.61
N PRO A 44 12.96 4.30 -6.04
CA PRO A 44 12.73 3.14 -6.90
C PRO A 44 11.77 2.13 -6.27
N VAL A 45 10.86 1.57 -7.06
CA VAL A 45 9.89 0.58 -6.59
C VAL A 45 9.91 -0.65 -7.50
N GLU A 46 10.03 -1.82 -6.91
CA GLU A 46 9.79 -3.10 -7.57
C GLU A 46 8.44 -3.66 -7.13
N VAL A 47 7.72 -4.31 -8.04
CA VAL A 47 6.45 -4.98 -7.73
C VAL A 47 6.56 -6.44 -8.11
N GLU A 48 6.37 -7.31 -7.13
CA GLU A 48 6.57 -8.73 -7.24
C GLU A 48 5.27 -9.49 -6.92
N TYR A 49 5.01 -10.56 -7.65
CA TYR A 49 4.05 -11.56 -7.18
C TYR A 49 4.59 -12.25 -5.94
N ALA A 50 3.82 -12.25 -4.85
CA ALA A 50 4.26 -12.90 -3.61
C ALA A 50 4.50 -14.42 -3.80
N SER A 51 3.73 -15.07 -4.69
CA SER A 51 3.94 -16.46 -5.09
C SER A 51 5.30 -16.70 -5.74
N GLU A 52 5.77 -15.79 -6.56
CA GLU A 52 7.09 -15.90 -7.20
C GLU A 52 8.21 -15.51 -6.24
N PHE A 53 8.01 -14.44 -5.48
CA PHE A 53 8.98 -13.91 -4.52
C PHE A 53 9.41 -14.96 -3.48
N ARG A 54 8.46 -15.76 -2.97
CA ARG A 54 8.75 -16.77 -1.95
C ARG A 54 9.61 -17.94 -2.44
N TYR A 55 9.62 -18.23 -3.74
CA TYR A 55 10.33 -19.40 -4.31
C TYR A 55 11.66 -19.05 -4.96
N ARG A 56 11.82 -17.81 -5.38
CA ARG A 56 13.14 -17.33 -5.82
C ARG A 56 13.94 -16.83 -4.61
N ASP A 57 15.23 -16.72 -4.75
CA ASP A 57 16.09 -16.09 -3.74
C ASP A 57 16.23 -14.57 -4.07
N PRO A 58 15.30 -13.71 -3.63
CA PRO A 58 15.30 -12.31 -4.00
C PRO A 58 16.47 -11.57 -3.35
N VAL A 59 17.03 -10.62 -4.07
CA VAL A 59 18.05 -9.72 -3.53
C VAL A 59 17.33 -8.65 -2.71
N ILE A 60 17.46 -8.76 -1.40
CA ILE A 60 16.89 -7.84 -0.41
C ILE A 60 18.00 -7.34 0.48
N HIS A 61 18.01 -6.04 0.77
CA HIS A 61 18.97 -5.37 1.62
C HIS A 61 18.28 -4.80 2.87
N GLU A 62 19.05 -4.58 3.92
CA GLU A 62 18.57 -4.01 5.20
C GLU A 62 17.98 -2.60 5.04
N ASP A 63 18.40 -1.86 4.02
CA ASP A 63 17.87 -0.54 3.68
C ASP A 63 16.67 -0.57 2.71
N ASP A 64 16.22 -1.75 2.28
CA ASP A 64 14.95 -1.90 1.57
C ASP A 64 13.76 -1.83 2.54
N VAL A 65 12.63 -1.36 2.02
CA VAL A 65 11.32 -1.48 2.67
C VAL A 65 10.44 -2.40 1.81
N VAL A 66 9.93 -3.46 2.41
CA VAL A 66 8.98 -4.36 1.75
C VAL A 66 7.55 -3.96 2.15
N ILE A 67 6.71 -3.64 1.17
CA ILE A 67 5.29 -3.33 1.35
C ILE A 67 4.49 -4.56 1.00
N ALA A 68 3.81 -5.15 1.97
CA ALA A 68 2.95 -6.32 1.77
C ALA A 68 1.48 -5.91 1.70
N ILE A 69 0.79 -6.25 0.60
CA ILE A 69 -0.60 -5.87 0.38
C ILE A 69 -1.49 -7.09 0.32
N SER A 70 -2.54 -7.13 1.14
CA SER A 70 -3.55 -8.19 1.13
C SER A 70 -4.91 -7.67 1.60
N GLN A 71 -5.98 -8.10 0.94
CA GLN A 71 -7.34 -7.82 1.41
C GLN A 71 -7.64 -8.62 2.68
N SER A 72 -7.44 -9.93 2.66
CA SER A 72 -7.76 -10.83 3.78
C SER A 72 -6.74 -10.75 4.91
N GLY A 73 -5.49 -10.40 4.60
CA GLY A 73 -4.37 -10.51 5.53
C GLY A 73 -3.96 -11.94 5.89
N GLU A 74 -4.49 -12.94 5.14
CA GLU A 74 -4.26 -14.37 5.35
C GLU A 74 -3.70 -15.07 4.10
N THR A 75 -3.25 -14.33 3.10
CA THR A 75 -2.71 -14.89 1.86
C THR A 75 -1.39 -15.59 2.13
N ALA A 76 -1.37 -16.91 2.00
CA ALA A 76 -0.22 -17.75 2.36
C ALA A 76 1.08 -17.35 1.66
N ASP A 77 1.01 -17.04 0.36
CA ASP A 77 2.19 -16.58 -0.40
C ASP A 77 2.71 -15.24 0.10
N THR A 78 1.81 -14.32 0.47
CA THR A 78 2.21 -13.02 1.01
C THR A 78 2.83 -13.16 2.42
N LEU A 79 2.30 -14.05 3.26
CA LEU A 79 2.88 -14.36 4.56
C LEU A 79 4.31 -14.91 4.41
N ALA A 80 4.50 -15.91 3.54
CA ALA A 80 5.81 -16.49 3.28
C ALA A 80 6.80 -15.47 2.66
N ALA A 81 6.33 -14.57 1.80
CA ALA A 81 7.15 -13.49 1.25
C ALA A 81 7.62 -12.51 2.33
N ILE A 82 6.74 -12.17 3.30
CA ILE A 82 7.09 -11.34 4.46
C ILE A 82 8.16 -12.00 5.33
N GLU A 83 7.95 -13.28 5.68
CA GLU A 83 8.91 -14.04 6.50
C GLU A 83 10.30 -14.06 5.84
N LEU A 84 10.37 -14.40 4.56
CA LEU A 84 11.60 -14.40 3.78
C LEU A 84 12.27 -13.01 3.75
N ALA A 85 11.50 -11.93 3.56
CA ALA A 85 12.05 -10.58 3.55
C ALA A 85 12.59 -10.17 4.94
N LYS A 86 11.91 -10.55 6.01
CA LYS A 86 12.38 -10.31 7.40
C LYS A 86 13.65 -11.07 7.72
N GLU A 87 13.78 -12.33 7.28
CA GLU A 87 15.02 -13.12 7.43
C GLU A 87 16.21 -12.43 6.76
N LYS A 88 15.97 -11.66 5.69
CA LYS A 88 16.98 -10.86 4.99
C LYS A 88 17.17 -9.45 5.56
N GLY A 89 16.49 -9.10 6.66
CA GLY A 89 16.66 -7.85 7.40
C GLY A 89 15.81 -6.67 6.88
N ALA A 90 14.89 -6.87 5.93
CA ALA A 90 14.03 -5.81 5.44
C ALA A 90 13.03 -5.33 6.50
N PHE A 91 12.70 -4.04 6.45
CA PHE A 91 11.58 -3.47 7.19
C PHE A 91 10.27 -3.71 6.43
N ILE A 92 9.24 -4.19 7.13
CA ILE A 92 7.97 -4.59 6.51
C ILE A 92 6.85 -3.62 6.86
N TYR A 93 6.21 -3.06 5.83
CA TYR A 93 5.01 -2.24 5.94
C TYR A 93 3.79 -3.00 5.40
N GLY A 94 2.78 -3.26 6.23
CA GLY A 94 1.57 -3.99 5.85
C GLY A 94 0.43 -3.08 5.40
N ILE A 95 -0.26 -3.44 4.32
CA ILE A 95 -1.53 -2.80 3.90
C ILE A 95 -2.60 -3.89 3.84
N CYS A 96 -3.53 -3.89 4.80
CA CYS A 96 -4.54 -4.93 4.94
C CYS A 96 -5.94 -4.34 5.18
N ASN A 97 -6.98 -5.12 4.87
CA ASN A 97 -8.35 -4.77 5.21
C ASN A 97 -8.81 -5.43 6.53
N ALA A 98 -8.51 -6.72 6.70
CA ALA A 98 -8.96 -7.47 7.86
C ALA A 98 -8.12 -7.15 9.09
N VAL A 99 -8.75 -6.50 10.08
CA VAL A 99 -8.13 -6.20 11.37
C VAL A 99 -7.89 -7.49 12.14
N GLY A 100 -6.68 -7.64 12.72
CA GLY A 100 -6.32 -8.81 13.53
C GLY A 100 -5.96 -10.05 12.75
N SER A 101 -5.86 -9.97 11.41
CA SER A 101 -5.35 -11.05 10.56
C SER A 101 -3.84 -11.29 10.76
N SER A 102 -3.30 -12.32 10.10
CA SER A 102 -1.92 -12.76 10.32
C SER A 102 -0.87 -11.76 9.79
N ILE A 103 -1.08 -11.17 8.62
CA ILE A 103 -0.10 -10.22 8.04
C ILE A 103 0.18 -9.04 8.98
N PRO A 104 -0.82 -8.30 9.53
CA PRO A 104 -0.55 -7.20 10.45
C PRO A 104 0.22 -7.59 11.71
N ARG A 105 0.15 -8.86 12.13
CA ARG A 105 0.85 -9.33 13.34
C ARG A 105 2.34 -9.57 13.11
N ILE A 106 2.74 -9.84 11.86
CA ILE A 106 4.14 -10.15 11.53
C ILE A 106 4.85 -8.99 10.82
N THR A 107 4.12 -7.92 10.45
CA THR A 107 4.71 -6.69 9.88
C THR A 107 5.21 -5.77 11.00
N ASP A 108 6.19 -4.92 10.69
CA ASP A 108 6.74 -3.98 11.68
C ASP A 108 5.77 -2.81 11.93
N THR A 109 5.03 -2.42 10.91
CA THR A 109 3.95 -1.43 10.97
C THR A 109 3.04 -1.57 9.75
N GLY A 110 2.00 -0.74 9.65
CA GLY A 110 1.13 -0.77 8.50
C GLY A 110 -0.13 0.09 8.61
N SER A 111 -0.97 -0.01 7.60
CA SER A 111 -2.25 0.68 7.49
C SER A 111 -3.38 -0.27 7.15
N TYR A 112 -4.54 -0.03 7.76
CA TYR A 112 -5.78 -0.70 7.37
C TYR A 112 -6.55 0.15 6.36
N ILE A 113 -7.13 -0.52 5.34
CA ILE A 113 -7.91 0.18 4.30
C ILE A 113 -9.36 0.48 4.70
N HIS A 114 -9.89 -0.22 5.71
CA HIS A 114 -11.21 0.03 6.33
C HIS A 114 -12.40 0.06 5.35
N VAL A 115 -12.39 -0.77 4.31
CA VAL A 115 -13.49 -0.83 3.34
C VAL A 115 -14.61 -1.81 3.73
N GLY A 116 -14.57 -2.34 4.94
CA GLY A 116 -15.52 -3.34 5.42
C GLY A 116 -15.34 -4.73 4.79
N PRO A 117 -16.19 -5.71 5.14
CA PRO A 117 -16.11 -7.05 4.57
C PRO A 117 -16.34 -7.02 3.05
N GLU A 118 -15.56 -7.80 2.31
CA GLU A 118 -15.73 -8.00 0.88
C GLU A 118 -16.04 -9.46 0.62
N ILE A 119 -17.19 -9.72 -0.01
CA ILE A 119 -17.65 -11.05 -0.34
C ILE A 119 -17.45 -11.25 -1.84
N GLY A 120 -16.38 -11.94 -2.21
CA GLY A 120 -16.03 -12.21 -3.61
C GLY A 120 -14.59 -12.63 -3.77
N VAL A 121 -14.31 -13.36 -4.85
CA VAL A 121 -12.94 -13.78 -5.18
C VAL A 121 -12.15 -12.61 -5.77
N ALA A 122 -12.77 -11.88 -6.71
CA ALA A 122 -12.19 -10.67 -7.28
C ALA A 122 -12.53 -9.48 -6.39
N SER A 123 -11.50 -8.82 -5.91
CA SER A 123 -11.61 -7.66 -5.04
C SER A 123 -11.91 -6.40 -5.86
N THR A 124 -12.89 -5.60 -5.45
CA THR A 124 -13.24 -4.32 -6.08
C THR A 124 -13.03 -3.14 -5.13
N LYS A 125 -13.80 -3.04 -4.06
CA LYS A 125 -13.66 -1.94 -3.10
C LYS A 125 -12.34 -2.00 -2.32
N ALA A 126 -11.82 -3.19 -2.03
CA ALA A 126 -10.52 -3.33 -1.39
C ALA A 126 -9.39 -2.87 -2.33
N PHE A 127 -9.49 -3.15 -3.64
CA PHE A 127 -8.56 -2.60 -4.63
C PHE A 127 -8.53 -1.06 -4.59
N THR A 128 -9.70 -0.42 -4.64
CA THR A 128 -9.80 1.05 -4.55
C THR A 128 -9.24 1.58 -3.22
N GLY A 129 -9.54 0.91 -2.10
CA GLY A 129 -8.99 1.24 -0.79
C GLY A 129 -7.46 1.12 -0.73
N GLN A 130 -6.90 0.07 -1.33
CA GLN A 130 -5.45 -0.13 -1.43
C GLN A 130 -4.78 0.99 -2.24
N VAL A 131 -5.35 1.33 -3.41
CA VAL A 131 -4.85 2.45 -4.24
C VAL A 131 -4.91 3.76 -3.46
N THR A 132 -5.99 4.01 -2.71
CA THR A 132 -6.12 5.21 -1.87
C THR A 132 -5.03 5.27 -0.80
N VAL A 133 -4.80 4.17 -0.08
CA VAL A 133 -3.73 4.11 0.96
C VAL A 133 -2.35 4.31 0.35
N LEU A 134 -2.07 3.68 -0.81
CA LEU A 134 -0.81 3.87 -1.54
C LEU A 134 -0.62 5.31 -2.01
N THR A 135 -1.69 5.96 -2.48
CA THR A 135 -1.67 7.39 -2.85
C THR A 135 -1.33 8.25 -1.63
N MET A 136 -1.99 8.02 -0.50
CA MET A 136 -1.74 8.76 0.74
C MET A 136 -0.32 8.52 1.26
N LEU A 137 0.20 7.29 1.16
CA LEU A 137 1.59 6.96 1.51
C LEU A 137 2.55 7.78 0.64
N ALA A 138 2.38 7.73 -0.69
CA ALA A 138 3.23 8.46 -1.62
C ALA A 138 3.19 9.98 -1.39
N LEU A 139 2.01 10.56 -1.19
CA LEU A 139 1.85 11.99 -0.93
C LEU A 139 2.50 12.42 0.38
N THR A 140 2.30 11.63 1.46
CA THR A 140 2.88 11.94 2.77
C THR A 140 4.41 11.87 2.71
N LEU A 141 4.97 10.82 2.12
CA LEU A 141 6.42 10.69 1.96
C LEU A 141 7.01 11.78 1.06
N ALA A 142 6.32 12.14 -0.03
CA ALA A 142 6.76 13.21 -0.93
C ALA A 142 6.82 14.57 -0.22
N LYS A 143 5.80 14.87 0.60
CA LYS A 143 5.77 16.08 1.43
C LYS A 143 6.90 16.10 2.45
N GLU A 144 7.07 15.04 3.22
CA GLU A 144 8.10 14.93 4.25
C GLU A 144 9.52 14.96 3.65
N LYS A 145 9.69 14.41 2.44
CA LYS A 145 10.96 14.44 1.69
C LYS A 145 11.25 15.82 1.07
N GLY A 146 10.25 16.70 0.98
CA GLY A 146 10.37 17.98 0.29
C GLY A 146 10.42 17.85 -1.25
N SER A 147 9.99 16.71 -1.81
CA SER A 147 9.91 16.48 -3.26
C SER A 147 8.60 16.99 -3.87
N MET A 148 7.67 17.50 -3.05
CA MET A 148 6.38 18.05 -3.46
C MET A 148 6.12 19.35 -2.70
N THR A 149 5.62 20.39 -3.39
CA THR A 149 5.21 21.64 -2.74
C THR A 149 3.89 21.45 -1.97
N ASP A 150 3.65 22.31 -0.97
CA ASP A 150 2.42 22.26 -0.18
C ASP A 150 1.18 22.53 -1.06
N GLU A 151 1.29 23.41 -2.07
CA GLU A 151 0.22 23.72 -3.00
C GLU A 151 -0.16 22.46 -3.82
N LYS A 152 0.84 21.76 -4.36
CA LYS A 152 0.61 20.53 -5.14
C LYS A 152 0.05 19.40 -4.27
N TYR A 153 0.54 19.26 -3.04
CA TYR A 153 0.00 18.32 -2.07
C TYR A 153 -1.49 18.56 -1.81
N LEU A 154 -1.86 19.82 -1.52
CA LEU A 154 -3.26 20.19 -1.26
C LEU A 154 -4.15 20.05 -2.50
N GLU A 155 -3.64 20.33 -3.69
CA GLU A 155 -4.34 20.11 -4.96
C GLU A 155 -4.72 18.64 -5.11
N VAL A 156 -3.75 17.72 -5.01
CA VAL A 156 -4.00 16.28 -5.18
C VAL A 156 -4.94 15.72 -4.10
N ILE A 157 -4.83 16.19 -2.85
CA ILE A 157 -5.76 15.81 -1.78
C ILE A 157 -7.19 16.26 -2.09
N ARG A 158 -7.38 17.48 -2.63
CA ARG A 158 -8.70 17.98 -3.03
C ARG A 158 -9.29 17.14 -4.18
N GLU A 159 -8.48 16.81 -5.18
CA GLU A 159 -8.90 15.96 -6.30
C GLU A 159 -9.29 14.55 -5.82
N LEU A 160 -8.50 13.94 -4.95
CA LEU A 160 -8.80 12.63 -4.36
C LEU A 160 -10.13 12.66 -3.58
N THR A 161 -10.38 13.72 -2.84
CA THR A 161 -11.63 13.94 -2.10
C THR A 161 -12.81 14.13 -3.04
N ALA A 162 -12.63 14.90 -4.12
CA ALA A 162 -13.68 15.15 -5.12
C ALA A 162 -14.09 13.87 -5.85
N VAL A 163 -13.15 13.02 -6.24
CA VAL A 163 -13.44 11.71 -6.86
C VAL A 163 -14.27 10.84 -5.93
N SER A 164 -13.89 10.74 -4.65
CA SER A 164 -14.65 9.98 -3.64
C SER A 164 -16.09 10.50 -3.52
N TYR A 165 -16.29 11.81 -3.45
CA TYR A 165 -17.59 12.44 -3.33
C TYR A 165 -18.47 12.25 -4.57
N THR A 166 -17.90 12.32 -5.77
CA THR A 166 -18.62 12.11 -7.03
C THR A 166 -19.16 10.69 -7.13
N HIS A 167 -18.39 9.69 -6.71
CA HIS A 167 -18.83 8.28 -6.74
C HIS A 167 -19.91 7.99 -5.69
N LEU A 168 -19.86 8.61 -4.52
CA LEU A 168 -20.92 8.48 -3.52
C LEU A 168 -22.25 9.05 -4.05
N ARG A 169 -22.24 10.23 -4.65
CA ARG A 169 -23.45 10.84 -5.25
C ARG A 169 -24.03 10.06 -6.43
N ALA A 170 -23.20 9.43 -7.25
CA ALA A 170 -23.68 8.60 -8.35
C ALA A 170 -24.52 7.40 -7.87
N HIS A 171 -24.26 6.90 -6.66
CA HIS A 171 -25.08 5.85 -6.04
C HIS A 171 -26.39 6.37 -5.43
N GLU A 172 -26.41 7.60 -4.93
CA GLU A 172 -27.63 8.21 -4.37
C GLU A 172 -28.69 8.45 -5.47
N THR A 173 -28.28 8.87 -6.67
CA THR A 173 -29.20 9.10 -7.79
C THR A 173 -29.82 7.85 -8.39
N SER A 174 -29.28 6.66 -8.11
CA SER A 174 -29.83 5.38 -8.60
C SER A 174 -30.88 4.78 -7.66
N GLN A 175 -31.06 5.32 -6.45
CA GLN A 175 -32.09 4.88 -5.50
C GLN A 175 -33.39 5.68 -5.60
N ASP A 176 -33.39 6.79 -6.34
CA ASP A 176 -34.55 7.65 -6.56
C ASP A 176 -35.26 7.37 -7.90
N LEU A 177 -34.97 6.28 -8.60
CA LEU A 177 -35.63 5.76 -9.80
C LEU A 177 -36.26 4.38 -9.53
#